data_c30ebd7676661b1cd1ae8eca0a54f30f
#
_entry.id   c30ebd7676661b1cd1ae8eca0a54f30f
#
_cell.length_a   1.000
_cell.length_b   1.000
_cell.length_c   1.000
_cell.angle_alpha   90.00
_cell.angle_beta   90.00
_cell.angle_gamma   90.00
#
_symmetry.space_group_name_H-M   'P 1'
#
loop_
_entity.id
_entity.type
_entity.pdbx_description
1 polymer ?
#
loop_
_entity_poly.entity_id
_entity_poly.type
_entity_poly.pdbx_seq_one_letter_code
_entity_poly.pdbx_strand_id
1 'polypeptide(L)'
;MTLNVTDRLEGWTPGRLQAFGKAPLMLPHGYHAQELFSDEALAGLLGRLGRDDYYVNTMDIDTHDPRTRREGEIGGLDGAQVLEAVRRGRIWILILRPHLHDRRYEALLEEIYAGIAARVPGFRTTHRKLSILISSPRIQVYYHCDVPGQTLWQVRGVKRVMVYPNRAPYLPQDRLERIVTGRAHEISLDHDPAFDGDASVFDLEPGQMLHWPLNSPHRIINHDCVNVSFTTEHFTRDDRRMYHVNFANGVLREDFGMQGLSQATSAPWYWLKAGLVAGYKLTGLHKRAARVHEAGFVVDPGAPGGFRDLAPEGPDRP
;
A
#
# COMPACT_ATOMS: atom_id res chain seq x y z
N MET A 1 -0.28 28.67 12.87
CA MET A 1 1.19 28.63 12.96
C MET A 1 1.64 27.53 12.01
N THR A 2 2.06 27.89 10.81
CA THR A 2 2.52 26.95 9.78
C THR A 2 3.91 26.47 10.19
N LEU A 3 4.01 25.26 10.73
CA LEU A 3 5.31 24.63 11.00
C LEU A 3 6.10 24.54 9.69
N ASN A 4 7.37 24.90 9.73
CA ASN A 4 8.27 24.77 8.59
C ASN A 4 8.38 23.30 8.20
N VAL A 5 8.53 22.97 6.92
CA VAL A 5 8.74 21.60 6.41
C VAL A 5 9.86 20.87 7.16
N THR A 6 10.89 21.58 7.57
CA THR A 6 12.02 21.06 8.35
C THR A 6 11.61 20.53 9.72
N ASP A 7 10.65 21.16 10.39
CA ASP A 7 10.28 20.84 11.76
C ASP A 7 9.46 19.54 11.87
N ARG A 8 8.78 19.12 10.80
CA ARG A 8 7.96 17.88 10.80
C ARG A 8 8.74 16.61 10.58
N LEU A 9 9.99 16.70 10.17
CA LEU A 9 10.94 15.60 10.01
C LEU A 9 12.13 15.75 10.97
N GLU A 10 11.89 16.29 12.15
CA GLU A 10 12.89 16.40 13.20
C GLU A 10 13.41 15.01 13.60
N GLY A 11 14.69 14.92 13.96
CA GLY A 11 15.32 13.64 14.32
C GLY A 11 15.80 12.78 13.14
N TRP A 12 15.62 13.26 11.89
CA TRP A 12 16.16 12.61 10.69
C TRP A 12 17.66 12.97 10.51
N THR A 13 18.52 12.32 11.26
CA THR A 13 19.95 12.59 11.20
C THR A 13 20.63 11.82 10.05
N PRO A 14 21.74 12.33 9.47
CA PRO A 14 22.46 11.64 8.40
C PRO A 14 22.85 10.21 8.74
N GLY A 15 23.22 9.92 9.99
CA GLY A 15 23.55 8.56 10.43
C GLY A 15 22.36 7.60 10.35
N ARG A 16 21.17 8.03 10.77
CA ARG A 16 19.93 7.21 10.65
C ARG A 16 19.54 7.01 9.19
N LEU A 17 19.72 8.02 8.34
CA LEU A 17 19.33 7.99 6.93
C LEU A 17 20.22 7.10 6.04
N GLN A 18 21.36 6.61 6.53
CA GLN A 18 22.19 5.66 5.80
C GLN A 18 21.43 4.35 5.48
N ALA A 19 20.45 3.99 6.29
CA ALA A 19 19.59 2.81 6.10
C ALA A 19 18.43 3.05 5.12
N PHE A 20 18.15 4.31 4.72
CA PHE A 20 17.01 4.64 3.86
C PHE A 20 17.06 3.88 2.53
N GLY A 21 16.01 3.14 2.21
CA GLY A 21 15.91 2.27 1.04
C GLY A 21 16.73 0.98 1.11
N LYS A 22 17.51 0.73 2.17
CA LYS A 22 18.40 -0.43 2.31
C LYS A 22 17.98 -1.39 3.43
N ALA A 23 17.37 -0.88 4.47
CA ALA A 23 16.85 -1.65 5.60
C ALA A 23 15.57 -0.99 6.10
N PRO A 24 14.70 -1.73 6.83
CA PRO A 24 13.57 -1.12 7.51
C PRO A 24 14.02 -0.01 8.45
N LEU A 25 13.40 1.15 8.36
CA LEU A 25 13.82 2.36 9.06
C LEU A 25 12.62 3.08 9.64
N MET A 26 12.55 3.14 10.97
CA MET A 26 11.53 3.90 11.71
C MET A 26 12.08 5.27 12.11
N LEU A 27 11.36 6.33 11.79
CA LEU A 27 11.72 7.72 12.07
C LEU A 27 10.52 8.51 12.61
N PRO A 28 10.73 9.57 13.41
CA PRO A 28 9.66 10.44 13.87
C PRO A 28 9.14 11.36 12.75
N HIS A 29 7.89 11.82 12.90
CA HIS A 29 7.30 12.88 12.07
C HIS A 29 6.25 13.70 12.80
N GLY A 30 6.02 14.95 12.38
CA GLY A 30 5.02 15.86 12.92
C GLY A 30 3.70 15.92 12.12
N TYR A 31 3.49 15.07 11.12
CA TYR A 31 2.28 15.12 10.28
C TYR A 31 1.02 14.58 10.97
N HIS A 32 1.16 13.76 12.02
CA HIS A 32 0.05 13.19 12.77
C HIS A 32 -0.85 14.24 13.43
N ALA A 33 -0.31 15.41 13.74
CA ALA A 33 -1.05 16.52 14.37
C ALA A 33 -1.83 17.40 13.38
N GLN A 34 -1.86 17.06 12.09
CA GLN A 34 -2.58 17.85 11.09
C GLN A 34 -4.09 17.61 11.16
N GLU A 35 -4.85 18.69 11.08
CA GLU A 35 -6.32 18.68 11.04
C GLU A 35 -6.89 17.87 9.87
N LEU A 36 -6.11 17.67 8.79
CA LEU A 36 -6.46 16.81 7.65
C LEU A 36 -6.86 15.40 8.04
N PHE A 37 -6.42 14.94 9.21
CA PHE A 37 -6.67 13.60 9.72
C PHE A 37 -7.64 13.58 10.91
N SER A 38 -8.34 14.70 11.18
CA SER A 38 -9.44 14.72 12.16
C SER A 38 -10.63 13.90 11.66
N ASP A 39 -11.50 13.52 12.57
CA ASP A 39 -12.71 12.77 12.20
C ASP A 39 -13.60 13.56 11.24
N GLU A 40 -13.72 14.87 11.44
CA GLU A 40 -14.50 15.75 10.58
C GLU A 40 -13.90 15.83 9.17
N ALA A 41 -12.57 15.98 9.06
CA ALA A 41 -11.89 16.05 7.77
C ALA A 41 -11.99 14.71 7.02
N LEU A 42 -11.80 13.59 7.70
CA LEU A 42 -11.90 12.25 7.11
C LEU A 42 -13.34 11.91 6.72
N ALA A 43 -14.34 12.24 7.57
CA ALA A 43 -15.76 12.07 7.23
C ALA A 43 -16.14 12.92 6.01
N GLY A 44 -15.71 14.19 6.00
CA GLY A 44 -15.94 15.06 4.85
C GLY A 44 -15.26 14.58 3.57
N LEU A 45 -14.10 13.94 3.65
CA LEU A 45 -13.44 13.32 2.51
C LEU A 45 -14.21 12.09 2.03
N LEU A 46 -14.54 11.16 2.94
CA LEU A 46 -15.29 9.93 2.63
C LEU A 46 -16.62 10.22 1.93
N GLY A 47 -17.34 11.27 2.35
CA GLY A 47 -18.60 11.67 1.74
C GLY A 47 -18.51 12.24 0.31
N ARG A 48 -17.29 12.45 -0.21
CA ARG A 48 -17.04 12.95 -1.58
C ARG A 48 -16.46 11.91 -2.52
N LEU A 49 -16.13 10.70 -2.02
CA LEU A 49 -15.48 9.67 -2.81
C LEU A 49 -16.46 9.00 -3.78
N GLY A 50 -16.02 8.80 -5.02
CA GLY A 50 -16.63 7.87 -5.96
C GLY A 50 -16.15 6.43 -5.72
N ARG A 51 -16.81 5.45 -6.36
CA ARG A 51 -16.46 4.02 -6.19
C ARG A 51 -14.98 3.71 -6.53
N ASP A 52 -14.40 4.41 -7.48
CA ASP A 52 -13.03 4.21 -7.94
C ASP A 52 -11.97 4.90 -7.06
N ASP A 53 -12.38 5.61 -6.02
CA ASP A 53 -11.49 6.39 -5.16
C ASP A 53 -11.14 5.67 -3.85
N TYR A 54 -11.69 4.48 -3.62
CA TYR A 54 -11.43 3.72 -2.39
C TYR A 54 -11.52 2.22 -2.60
N TYR A 55 -10.87 1.49 -1.71
CA TYR A 55 -11.13 0.08 -1.45
C TYR A 55 -11.64 -0.07 -0.02
N VAL A 56 -12.68 -0.89 0.16
CA VAL A 56 -13.12 -1.37 1.47
C VAL A 56 -12.89 -2.86 1.52
N ASN A 57 -12.24 -3.33 2.56
CA ASN A 57 -11.90 -4.73 2.72
C ASN A 57 -12.23 -5.22 4.13
N THR A 58 -12.56 -6.49 4.21
CA THR A 58 -12.55 -7.28 5.44
C THR A 58 -11.74 -8.54 5.21
N MET A 59 -11.24 -9.13 6.29
CA MET A 59 -10.54 -10.41 6.27
C MET A 59 -10.61 -11.05 7.64
N ASP A 60 -10.41 -12.34 7.69
CA ASP A 60 -10.38 -13.08 8.95
C ASP A 60 -9.15 -12.62 9.77
N ILE A 61 -9.35 -12.53 11.09
CA ILE A 61 -8.29 -12.15 12.03
C ILE A 61 -7.60 -13.38 12.67
N ASP A 62 -8.16 -14.57 12.50
CA ASP A 62 -7.68 -15.81 13.10
C ASP A 62 -6.88 -16.68 12.11
N THR A 63 -6.76 -16.26 10.85
CA THR A 63 -6.00 -16.95 9.81
C THR A 63 -5.15 -15.97 8.99
N HIS A 64 -4.16 -16.52 8.29
CA HIS A 64 -3.36 -15.78 7.29
C HIS A 64 -3.74 -16.16 5.85
N ASP A 65 -4.83 -16.90 5.66
CA ASP A 65 -5.29 -17.30 4.34
C ASP A 65 -5.82 -16.10 3.53
N PRO A 66 -5.13 -15.67 2.47
CA PRO A 66 -5.54 -14.51 1.68
C PRO A 66 -6.90 -14.69 0.99
N ARG A 67 -7.42 -15.91 0.88
CA ARG A 67 -8.75 -16.20 0.30
C ARG A 67 -9.89 -15.70 1.19
N THR A 68 -9.64 -15.44 2.46
CA THR A 68 -10.65 -14.88 3.38
C THR A 68 -10.81 -13.36 3.21
N ARG A 69 -9.94 -12.71 2.43
CA ARG A 69 -10.09 -11.31 2.07
C ARG A 69 -11.28 -11.12 1.15
N ARG A 70 -12.14 -10.20 1.54
CA ARG A 70 -13.33 -9.82 0.76
C ARG A 70 -13.31 -8.32 0.50
N GLU A 71 -13.70 -7.93 -0.68
CA GLU A 71 -13.94 -6.53 -1.06
C GLU A 71 -15.39 -6.16 -0.86
N GLY A 72 -15.66 -4.90 -0.50
CA GLY A 72 -16.98 -4.35 -0.32
C GLY A 72 -17.09 -2.93 -0.86
N GLU A 73 -18.23 -2.31 -0.58
CA GLU A 73 -18.50 -0.92 -0.93
C GLU A 73 -19.06 -0.15 0.27
N ILE A 74 -18.88 1.18 0.26
CA ILE A 74 -19.41 2.07 1.29
C ILE A 74 -20.94 2.17 1.21
N GLY A 75 -21.50 1.99 0.01
CA GLY A 75 -22.93 2.18 -0.22
C GLY A 75 -23.33 3.66 -0.12
N GLY A 76 -24.56 3.91 0.34
CA GLY A 76 -25.12 5.26 0.47
C GLY A 76 -24.86 5.94 1.82
N LEU A 77 -23.84 5.50 2.58
CA LEU A 77 -23.53 6.06 3.90
C LEU A 77 -22.81 7.41 3.78
N ASP A 78 -23.06 8.29 4.74
CA ASP A 78 -22.21 9.46 4.94
C ASP A 78 -20.88 9.08 5.61
N GLY A 79 -19.89 9.97 5.55
CA GLY A 79 -18.54 9.66 6.05
C GLY A 79 -18.49 9.43 7.56
N ALA A 80 -19.38 10.01 8.36
CA ALA A 80 -19.44 9.79 9.80
C ALA A 80 -19.97 8.38 10.11
N GLN A 81 -20.98 7.92 9.38
CA GLN A 81 -21.50 6.55 9.47
C GLN A 81 -20.43 5.52 9.07
N VAL A 82 -19.64 5.82 8.04
CA VAL A 82 -18.52 4.97 7.62
C VAL A 82 -17.46 4.87 8.72
N LEU A 83 -17.07 5.99 9.33
CA LEU A 83 -16.13 5.98 10.45
C LEU A 83 -16.66 5.23 11.67
N GLU A 84 -17.96 5.29 11.92
CA GLU A 84 -18.59 4.52 13.01
C GLU A 84 -18.54 3.01 12.73
N ALA A 85 -18.79 2.60 11.47
CA ALA A 85 -18.65 1.20 11.07
C ALA A 85 -17.19 0.70 11.27
N VAL A 86 -16.19 1.53 10.95
CA VAL A 86 -14.78 1.20 11.21
C VAL A 86 -14.50 1.03 12.71
N ARG A 87 -15.04 1.93 13.55
CA ARG A 87 -14.80 1.88 15.01
C ARG A 87 -15.27 0.59 15.67
N ARG A 88 -16.39 0.05 15.21
CA ARG A 88 -17.05 -1.12 15.79
C ARG A 88 -16.83 -2.40 15.00
N GLY A 89 -16.33 -2.27 13.78
CA GLY A 89 -16.31 -3.34 12.82
C GLY A 89 -14.99 -4.08 12.69
N ARG A 90 -14.88 -4.80 11.58
CA ARG A 90 -13.70 -5.52 11.11
C ARG A 90 -13.42 -5.18 9.64
N ILE A 91 -13.29 -3.90 9.37
CA ILE A 91 -13.06 -3.39 8.01
C ILE A 91 -11.86 -2.46 8.00
N TRP A 92 -11.21 -2.38 6.84
CA TRP A 92 -10.24 -1.33 6.56
C TRP A 92 -10.54 -0.67 5.21
N ILE A 93 -10.31 0.63 5.17
CA ILE A 93 -10.58 1.47 4.01
C ILE A 93 -9.26 2.05 3.55
N LEU A 94 -8.98 1.91 2.26
CA LEU A 94 -7.88 2.58 1.58
C LEU A 94 -8.47 3.65 0.67
N ILE A 95 -8.26 4.92 1.01
CA ILE A 95 -8.65 6.06 0.18
C ILE A 95 -7.52 6.33 -0.79
N LEU A 96 -7.82 6.24 -2.07
CA LEU A 96 -6.87 6.48 -3.15
C LEU A 96 -6.91 7.95 -3.56
N ARG A 97 -5.74 8.52 -3.89
CA ARG A 97 -5.63 9.85 -4.50
C ARG A 97 -6.49 10.93 -3.82
N PRO A 98 -6.44 11.09 -2.48
CA PRO A 98 -7.28 12.05 -1.76
C PRO A 98 -7.11 13.50 -2.27
N HIS A 99 -6.00 13.81 -2.93
CA HIS A 99 -5.73 15.11 -3.54
C HIS A 99 -6.70 15.49 -4.67
N LEU A 100 -7.39 14.52 -5.29
CA LEU A 100 -8.43 14.80 -6.28
C LEU A 100 -9.69 15.41 -5.63
N HIS A 101 -9.89 15.18 -4.35
CA HIS A 101 -11.04 15.65 -3.57
C HIS A 101 -10.70 16.78 -2.61
N ASP A 102 -9.43 16.91 -2.23
CA ASP A 102 -8.94 17.99 -1.36
C ASP A 102 -7.45 18.26 -1.64
N ARG A 103 -7.18 19.43 -2.22
CA ARG A 103 -5.84 19.85 -2.64
C ARG A 103 -4.84 19.98 -1.49
N ARG A 104 -5.29 20.02 -0.25
CA ARG A 104 -4.38 20.04 0.91
C ARG A 104 -3.54 18.77 0.99
N TYR A 105 -4.05 17.62 0.50
CA TYR A 105 -3.27 16.37 0.41
C TYR A 105 -2.18 16.41 -0.66
N GLU A 106 -2.38 17.18 -1.74
CA GLU A 106 -1.32 17.43 -2.73
C GLU A 106 -0.17 18.23 -2.11
N ALA A 107 -0.50 19.31 -1.40
CA ALA A 107 0.48 20.12 -0.69
C ALA A 107 1.26 19.30 0.36
N LEU A 108 0.56 18.44 1.12
CA LEU A 108 1.18 17.52 2.06
C LEU A 108 2.17 16.57 1.36
N LEU A 109 1.77 15.96 0.24
CA LEU A 109 2.60 15.05 -0.53
C LEU A 109 3.88 15.72 -1.02
N GLU A 110 3.77 16.93 -1.59
CA GLU A 110 4.94 17.69 -2.05
C GLU A 110 5.84 18.11 -0.88
N GLU A 111 5.26 18.54 0.24
CA GLU A 111 6.00 18.85 1.46
C GLU A 111 6.84 17.67 1.94
N ILE A 112 6.24 16.48 2.01
CA ILE A 112 6.92 15.25 2.44
C ILE A 112 8.11 14.94 1.53
N TYR A 113 7.88 14.91 0.20
CA TYR A 113 8.95 14.56 -0.73
C TYR A 113 10.04 15.62 -0.81
N ALA A 114 9.71 16.90 -0.67
CA ALA A 114 10.70 17.97 -0.55
C ALA A 114 11.55 17.79 0.72
N GLY A 115 10.90 17.47 1.84
CA GLY A 115 11.56 17.20 3.11
C GLY A 115 12.51 16.01 3.07
N ILE A 116 12.11 14.90 2.44
CA ILE A 116 12.96 13.71 2.24
C ILE A 116 14.14 14.04 1.31
N ALA A 117 13.87 14.68 0.17
CA ALA A 117 14.90 15.03 -0.81
C ALA A 117 15.96 15.97 -0.25
N ALA A 118 15.59 16.86 0.67
CA ALA A 118 16.53 17.74 1.36
C ALA A 118 17.48 17.00 2.32
N ARG A 119 17.10 15.79 2.76
CA ARG A 119 17.85 15.02 3.78
C ARG A 119 18.53 13.78 3.24
N VAL A 120 17.98 13.17 2.19
CA VAL A 120 18.51 11.95 1.58
C VAL A 120 19.22 12.30 0.29
N PRO A 121 20.58 12.30 0.25
CA PRO A 121 21.33 12.68 -0.93
C PRO A 121 20.94 11.87 -2.18
N GLY A 122 20.63 12.57 -3.26
CA GLY A 122 20.30 11.94 -4.54
C GLY A 122 18.90 11.34 -4.61
N PHE A 123 18.06 11.49 -3.58
CA PHE A 123 16.68 10.99 -3.60
C PHE A 123 15.82 11.82 -4.57
N ARG A 124 15.61 11.25 -5.75
CA ARG A 124 14.75 11.83 -6.80
C ARG A 124 13.69 10.82 -7.19
N THR A 125 12.45 11.25 -7.16
CA THR A 125 11.29 10.38 -7.33
C THR A 125 10.32 10.88 -8.40
N THR A 126 9.58 9.93 -8.96
CA THR A 126 8.50 10.16 -9.93
C THR A 126 7.28 9.34 -9.51
N HIS A 127 6.12 9.58 -10.11
CA HIS A 127 4.87 8.85 -9.84
C HIS A 127 4.50 8.82 -8.36
N ARG A 128 4.66 9.97 -7.69
CA ARG A 128 4.32 10.13 -6.29
C ARG A 128 2.82 9.98 -6.09
N LYS A 129 2.44 9.24 -5.05
CA LYS A 129 1.04 9.07 -4.64
C LYS A 129 0.94 9.15 -3.13
N LEU A 130 -0.22 9.54 -2.65
CA LEU A 130 -0.63 9.45 -1.27
C LEU A 130 -1.94 8.67 -1.21
N SER A 131 -2.03 7.75 -0.26
CA SER A 131 -3.26 7.03 0.07
C SER A 131 -3.47 7.06 1.57
N ILE A 132 -4.73 7.07 2.04
CA ILE A 132 -5.07 7.10 3.46
C ILE A 132 -5.68 5.75 3.83
N LEU A 133 -5.23 5.19 4.95
CA LEU A 133 -5.75 3.95 5.51
C LEU A 133 -6.48 4.26 6.82
N ILE A 134 -7.75 3.85 6.90
CA ILE A 134 -8.58 3.91 8.10
C ILE A 134 -9.01 2.49 8.40
N SER A 135 -8.71 1.98 9.60
CA SER A 135 -8.90 0.56 9.88
C SER A 135 -9.35 0.27 11.30
N SER A 136 -10.18 -0.74 11.43
CA SER A 136 -10.77 -1.23 12.68
C SER A 136 -9.73 -1.73 13.68
N PRO A 137 -10.07 -1.77 14.98
CA PRO A 137 -9.28 -2.47 15.98
C PRO A 137 -9.02 -3.94 15.59
N ARG A 138 -7.84 -4.43 15.89
CA ARG A 138 -7.42 -5.84 15.73
C ARG A 138 -7.47 -6.40 14.33
N ILE A 139 -7.87 -5.61 13.29
CA ILE A 139 -7.85 -6.08 11.91
C ILE A 139 -6.40 -6.24 11.43
N GLN A 140 -6.20 -7.13 10.49
CA GLN A 140 -4.90 -7.36 9.88
C GLN A 140 -4.90 -6.99 8.39
N VAL A 141 -3.71 -6.78 7.84
CA VAL A 141 -3.42 -6.81 6.40
C VAL A 141 -2.46 -7.95 6.19
N TYR A 142 -2.88 -8.91 5.35
CA TYR A 142 -2.12 -10.12 5.11
C TYR A 142 -0.76 -9.85 4.47
N TYR A 143 0.07 -10.88 4.47
CA TYR A 143 1.39 -10.87 3.86
C TYR A 143 1.32 -10.45 2.39
N HIS A 144 2.01 -9.39 2.03
CA HIS A 144 2.01 -8.83 0.68
C HIS A 144 3.30 -8.04 0.43
N CYS A 145 3.54 -7.66 -0.82
CA CYS A 145 4.59 -6.71 -1.17
C CYS A 145 4.03 -5.64 -2.11
N ASP A 146 4.48 -4.40 -1.91
CA ASP A 146 4.15 -3.29 -2.81
C ASP A 146 5.09 -3.25 -4.01
N VAL A 147 4.55 -2.82 -5.15
CA VAL A 147 5.35 -2.65 -6.37
C VAL A 147 6.18 -1.36 -6.35
N PRO A 148 5.63 -0.18 -5.94
CA PRO A 148 6.43 1.05 -5.78
C PRO A 148 7.22 1.05 -4.47
N GLY A 149 8.21 1.91 -4.38
CA GLY A 149 8.82 2.27 -3.10
C GLY A 149 7.79 2.95 -2.21
N GLN A 150 7.71 2.56 -0.93
CA GLN A 150 6.66 2.96 -0.02
C GLN A 150 7.17 3.40 1.34
N THR A 151 6.40 4.29 1.97
CA THR A 151 6.58 4.71 3.37
C THR A 151 5.21 4.78 4.03
N LEU A 152 5.07 4.19 5.20
CA LEU A 152 3.88 4.21 6.04
C LEU A 152 4.06 5.27 7.14
N TRP A 153 3.06 6.14 7.30
CA TRP A 153 3.04 7.25 8.25
C TRP A 153 1.90 7.06 9.22
N GLN A 154 2.21 6.81 10.48
CA GLN A 154 1.19 6.56 11.50
C GLN A 154 0.67 7.87 12.09
N VAL A 155 -0.65 8.05 12.03
CA VAL A 155 -1.34 9.25 12.48
C VAL A 155 -2.08 9.02 13.80
N ARG A 156 -2.81 7.92 13.90
CA ARG A 156 -3.64 7.59 15.07
C ARG A 156 -3.65 6.08 15.29
N GLY A 157 -3.72 5.69 16.59
CA GLY A 157 -3.70 4.29 16.98
C GLY A 157 -2.31 3.67 16.87
N VAL A 158 -2.21 2.41 17.23
CA VAL A 158 -0.96 1.61 17.19
C VAL A 158 -1.16 0.39 16.33
N LYS A 159 -0.19 0.09 15.51
CA LYS A 159 -0.18 -1.12 14.68
C LYS A 159 1.18 -1.80 14.70
N ARG A 160 1.17 -3.11 14.68
CA ARG A 160 2.37 -3.93 14.49
C ARG A 160 2.60 -4.15 13.01
N VAL A 161 3.78 -3.78 12.55
CA VAL A 161 4.24 -4.00 11.18
C VAL A 161 5.41 -4.97 11.20
N MET A 162 5.30 -6.05 10.46
CA MET A 162 6.36 -7.04 10.30
C MET A 162 6.87 -6.94 8.87
N VAL A 163 8.16 -6.65 8.71
CA VAL A 163 8.83 -6.48 7.42
C VAL A 163 9.84 -7.60 7.23
N TYR A 164 9.74 -8.29 6.10
CA TYR A 164 10.57 -9.46 5.78
C TYR A 164 11.60 -9.15 4.71
N PRO A 165 12.66 -9.95 4.58
CA PRO A 165 13.65 -9.77 3.53
C PRO A 165 13.03 -9.90 2.12
N ASN A 166 13.41 -9.01 1.20
CA ASN A 166 12.90 -8.99 -0.18
C ASN A 166 13.62 -9.99 -1.11
N ARG A 167 13.72 -11.23 -0.68
CA ARG A 167 14.38 -12.33 -1.40
C ARG A 167 13.71 -13.67 -1.07
N ALA A 168 14.01 -14.68 -1.85
CA ALA A 168 13.60 -16.05 -1.50
C ALA A 168 14.16 -16.47 -0.12
N PRO A 169 13.44 -17.24 0.67
CA PRO A 169 12.12 -17.81 0.37
C PRO A 169 10.94 -16.84 0.59
N TYR A 170 11.15 -15.66 1.23
CA TYR A 170 10.12 -14.69 1.61
C TYR A 170 9.42 -14.07 0.39
N LEU A 171 10.15 -13.80 -0.68
CA LEU A 171 9.64 -13.29 -1.95
C LEU A 171 10.28 -14.06 -3.11
N PRO A 172 9.68 -15.17 -3.57
CA PRO A 172 10.12 -15.85 -4.78
C PRO A 172 10.04 -14.92 -5.99
N GLN A 173 11.08 -14.93 -6.82
CA GLN A 173 11.24 -14.01 -7.95
C GLN A 173 10.11 -14.11 -8.98
N ASP A 174 9.65 -15.30 -9.29
CA ASP A 174 8.52 -15.53 -10.19
C ASP A 174 7.21 -14.95 -9.63
N ARG A 175 7.01 -15.02 -8.30
CA ARG A 175 5.85 -14.40 -7.65
C ARG A 175 5.86 -12.88 -7.77
N LEU A 176 7.01 -12.24 -7.52
CA LEU A 176 7.18 -10.80 -7.73
C LEU A 176 6.90 -10.41 -9.19
N GLU A 177 7.43 -11.14 -10.15
CA GLU A 177 7.22 -10.90 -11.57
C GLU A 177 5.73 -10.99 -11.96
N ARG A 178 4.98 -11.94 -11.41
CA ARG A 178 3.52 -12.05 -11.59
C ARG A 178 2.76 -10.86 -11.00
N ILE A 179 3.16 -10.40 -9.82
CA ILE A 179 2.58 -9.21 -9.17
C ILE A 179 2.84 -7.96 -10.02
N VAL A 180 4.08 -7.76 -10.44
CA VAL A 180 4.48 -6.59 -11.24
C VAL A 180 3.78 -6.55 -12.60
N THR A 181 3.48 -7.70 -13.20
CA THR A 181 2.72 -7.78 -14.46
C THR A 181 1.20 -7.69 -14.28
N GLY A 182 0.70 -7.65 -13.03
CA GLY A 182 -0.73 -7.63 -12.71
C GLY A 182 -1.42 -8.99 -12.87
N ARG A 183 -0.66 -10.07 -13.04
CA ARG A 183 -1.18 -11.46 -13.18
C ARG A 183 -1.44 -12.14 -11.83
N ALA A 184 -0.91 -11.57 -10.76
CA ALA A 184 -1.24 -11.92 -9.38
C ALA A 184 -1.52 -10.64 -8.59
N HIS A 185 -2.33 -10.76 -7.55
CA HIS A 185 -2.54 -9.66 -6.61
C HIS A 185 -1.36 -9.58 -5.63
N GLU A 186 -1.04 -8.38 -5.15
CA GLU A 186 0.03 -8.15 -4.17
C GLU A 186 -0.13 -9.02 -2.92
N ILE A 187 -1.36 -9.22 -2.46
CA ILE A 187 -1.73 -10.05 -1.30
C ILE A 187 -1.76 -11.58 -1.59
N SER A 188 -1.41 -12.00 -2.81
CA SER A 188 -1.39 -13.43 -3.18
C SER A 188 -0.08 -14.14 -2.84
N LEU A 189 0.76 -13.52 -2.01
CA LEU A 189 1.96 -14.15 -1.48
C LEU A 189 1.59 -15.11 -0.35
N ASP A 190 2.18 -16.31 -0.40
CA ASP A 190 2.02 -17.30 0.66
C ASP A 190 2.88 -16.90 1.87
N HIS A 191 2.27 -16.84 3.05
CA HIS A 191 2.97 -16.64 4.31
C HIS A 191 3.26 -17.96 4.99
N ASP A 192 4.53 -18.22 5.28
CA ASP A 192 4.94 -19.31 6.15
C ASP A 192 5.20 -18.74 7.57
N PRO A 193 4.55 -19.26 8.63
CA PRO A 193 4.81 -18.80 10.00
C PRO A 193 6.28 -18.89 10.42
N ALA A 194 7.07 -19.76 9.81
CA ALA A 194 8.51 -19.85 10.04
C ALA A 194 9.26 -18.55 9.63
N PHE A 195 8.70 -17.76 8.71
CA PHE A 195 9.28 -16.48 8.31
C PHE A 195 9.29 -15.43 9.41
N ASP A 196 8.41 -15.55 10.40
CA ASP A 196 8.27 -14.56 11.48
C ASP A 196 9.54 -14.43 12.32
N GLY A 197 10.38 -15.49 12.36
CA GLY A 197 11.68 -15.44 13.04
C GLY A 197 12.70 -14.48 12.40
N ASP A 198 12.53 -14.17 11.12
CA ASP A 198 13.44 -13.29 10.35
C ASP A 198 12.82 -11.91 10.09
N ALA A 199 11.62 -11.65 10.60
CA ALA A 199 10.93 -10.39 10.43
C ALA A 199 11.55 -9.29 11.31
N SER A 200 11.70 -8.10 10.73
CA SER A 200 11.89 -6.89 11.53
C SER A 200 10.52 -6.41 12.00
N VAL A 201 10.29 -6.38 13.32
CA VAL A 201 8.99 -6.08 13.93
C VAL A 201 9.00 -4.67 14.54
N PHE A 202 7.97 -3.89 14.22
CA PHE A 202 7.79 -2.52 14.70
C PHE A 202 6.37 -2.34 15.22
N ASP A 203 6.20 -1.88 16.45
CA ASP A 203 4.94 -1.30 16.92
C ASP A 203 4.96 0.20 16.59
N LEU A 204 4.17 0.58 15.59
CA LEU A 204 4.17 1.92 15.01
C LEU A 204 3.13 2.79 15.73
N GLU A 205 3.59 3.84 16.38
CA GLU A 205 2.81 4.79 17.15
C GLU A 205 2.54 6.08 16.38
N PRO A 206 1.55 6.89 16.79
CA PRO A 206 1.31 8.20 16.17
C PRO A 206 2.57 9.07 16.18
N GLY A 207 2.87 9.68 15.03
CA GLY A 207 4.09 10.48 14.85
C GLY A 207 5.32 9.66 14.47
N GLN A 208 5.16 8.39 14.16
CA GLN A 208 6.22 7.53 13.63
C GLN A 208 5.93 7.13 12.18
N MET A 209 6.96 7.09 11.36
CA MET A 209 6.90 6.53 10.02
C MET A 209 7.80 5.31 9.93
N LEU A 210 7.46 4.40 9.03
CA LEU A 210 8.26 3.23 8.68
C LEU A 210 8.49 3.19 7.17
N HIS A 211 9.75 3.13 6.78
CA HIS A 211 10.19 2.92 5.40
C HIS A 211 10.93 1.60 5.31
N TRP A 212 10.75 0.87 4.22
CA TRP A 212 11.43 -0.41 3.98
C TRP A 212 11.98 -0.52 2.56
N PRO A 213 12.92 -1.45 2.30
CA PRO A 213 13.47 -1.66 0.97
C PRO A 213 12.39 -2.04 -0.05
N LEU A 214 12.62 -1.67 -1.30
CA LEU A 214 11.71 -1.96 -2.41
C LEU A 214 11.25 -3.42 -2.41
N ASN A 215 9.95 -3.63 -2.57
CA ASN A 215 9.28 -4.92 -2.60
C ASN A 215 9.46 -5.80 -1.36
N SER A 216 9.94 -5.28 -0.21
CA SER A 216 9.98 -6.08 1.01
C SER A 216 8.58 -6.54 1.39
N PRO A 217 8.36 -7.87 1.50
CA PRO A 217 7.09 -8.37 1.98
C PRO A 217 6.83 -7.86 3.39
N HIS A 218 5.57 -7.60 3.69
CA HIS A 218 5.19 -7.17 5.02
C HIS A 218 3.75 -7.55 5.34
N ARG A 219 3.43 -7.61 6.62
CA ARG A 219 2.08 -7.76 7.14
C ARG A 219 1.83 -6.83 8.30
N ILE A 220 0.58 -6.51 8.56
CA ILE A 220 0.19 -5.53 9.56
C ILE A 220 -0.91 -6.11 10.44
N ILE A 221 -0.83 -5.85 11.75
CA ILE A 221 -1.88 -6.17 12.72
C ILE A 221 -2.14 -4.93 13.55
N ASN A 222 -3.37 -4.46 13.57
CA ASN A 222 -3.75 -3.37 14.48
C ASN A 222 -3.81 -3.86 15.90
N HIS A 223 -3.37 -3.02 16.84
CA HIS A 223 -3.70 -3.19 18.25
C HIS A 223 -5.21 -2.94 18.49
N ASP A 224 -5.67 -3.04 19.72
CA ASP A 224 -7.08 -2.87 20.06
C ASP A 224 -7.50 -1.38 20.04
N CYS A 225 -7.30 -0.75 18.90
CA CYS A 225 -7.65 0.65 18.67
C CYS A 225 -7.89 0.89 17.17
N VAL A 226 -8.72 1.88 16.86
CA VAL A 226 -8.86 2.41 15.47
C VAL A 226 -7.53 2.98 15.03
N ASN A 227 -7.14 2.65 13.81
CA ASN A 227 -5.93 3.17 13.21
C ASN A 227 -6.22 4.09 12.03
N VAL A 228 -5.50 5.21 11.99
CA VAL A 228 -5.40 6.09 10.83
C VAL A 228 -3.93 6.20 10.47
N SER A 229 -3.61 5.92 9.24
CA SER A 229 -2.28 6.13 8.67
C SER A 229 -2.40 6.58 7.23
N PHE A 230 -1.35 7.10 6.67
CA PHE A 230 -1.27 7.30 5.23
C PHE A 230 0.01 6.69 4.68
N THR A 231 0.00 6.35 3.41
CA THR A 231 1.17 5.88 2.68
C THR A 231 1.59 6.91 1.66
N THR A 232 2.89 6.98 1.42
CA THR A 232 3.44 7.70 0.27
C THR A 232 4.21 6.73 -0.60
N GLU A 233 3.85 6.69 -1.87
CA GLU A 233 4.44 5.82 -2.88
C GLU A 233 5.27 6.61 -3.88
N HIS A 234 6.30 5.99 -4.42
CA HIS A 234 7.15 6.61 -5.43
C HIS A 234 7.94 5.59 -6.25
N PHE A 235 8.55 6.06 -7.32
CA PHE A 235 9.61 5.36 -8.02
C PHE A 235 10.86 6.25 -8.08
N THR A 236 11.97 5.73 -7.58
CA THR A 236 13.29 6.25 -7.93
C THR A 236 13.69 5.79 -9.33
N ARG A 237 14.82 6.25 -9.83
CA ARG A 237 15.38 5.76 -11.10
C ARG A 237 15.65 4.25 -11.06
N ASP A 238 16.17 3.77 -9.93
CA ASP A 238 16.56 2.36 -9.78
C ASP A 238 15.35 1.47 -9.56
N ASP A 239 14.32 1.93 -8.81
CA ASP A 239 13.04 1.22 -8.68
C ASP A 239 12.36 1.06 -10.05
N ARG A 240 12.36 2.11 -10.89
CA ARG A 240 11.81 2.01 -12.25
C ARG A 240 12.56 1.02 -13.11
N ARG A 241 13.89 0.95 -12.98
CA ARG A 241 14.68 -0.04 -13.70
C ARG A 241 14.34 -1.45 -13.27
N MET A 242 14.24 -1.67 -11.95
CA MET A 242 13.84 -2.96 -11.39
C MET A 242 12.41 -3.33 -11.83
N TYR A 243 11.48 -2.39 -11.79
CA TYR A 243 10.13 -2.58 -12.32
C TYR A 243 10.13 -3.06 -13.77
N HIS A 244 10.89 -2.40 -14.67
CA HIS A 244 10.97 -2.80 -16.06
C HIS A 244 11.58 -4.20 -16.24
N VAL A 245 12.61 -4.53 -15.46
CA VAL A 245 13.24 -5.85 -15.50
C VAL A 245 12.26 -6.92 -15.04
N ASN A 246 11.60 -6.72 -13.91
CA ASN A 246 10.62 -7.67 -13.38
C ASN A 246 9.42 -7.83 -14.30
N PHE A 247 8.90 -6.74 -14.86
CA PHE A 247 7.80 -6.79 -15.83
C PHE A 247 8.19 -7.59 -17.08
N ALA A 248 9.35 -7.28 -17.69
CA ALA A 248 9.82 -7.98 -18.86
C ALA A 248 10.04 -9.48 -18.58
N ASN A 249 10.66 -9.80 -17.45
CA ASN A 249 10.90 -11.17 -17.05
C ASN A 249 9.57 -11.92 -16.83
N GLY A 250 8.58 -11.28 -16.20
CA GLY A 250 7.25 -11.87 -16.00
C GLY A 250 6.57 -12.20 -17.33
N VAL A 251 6.62 -11.30 -18.31
CA VAL A 251 6.11 -11.56 -19.67
C VAL A 251 6.89 -12.71 -20.34
N LEU A 252 8.23 -12.68 -20.30
CA LEU A 252 9.07 -13.70 -20.94
C LEU A 252 8.87 -15.08 -20.30
N ARG A 253 8.69 -15.14 -19.00
CA ARG A 253 8.45 -16.38 -18.28
C ARG A 253 7.07 -16.97 -18.56
N GLU A 254 6.03 -16.15 -18.44
CA GLU A 254 4.64 -16.61 -18.53
C GLU A 254 4.18 -16.83 -19.97
N ASP A 255 4.56 -15.95 -20.89
CA ASP A 255 4.08 -16.03 -22.27
C ASP A 255 5.00 -16.85 -23.19
N PHE A 256 6.29 -16.99 -22.83
CA PHE A 256 7.29 -17.69 -23.66
C PHE A 256 7.99 -18.83 -22.95
N GLY A 257 7.66 -19.15 -21.71
CA GLY A 257 8.23 -20.26 -20.93
C GLY A 257 9.72 -20.11 -20.59
N MET A 258 10.30 -18.91 -20.71
CA MET A 258 11.72 -18.69 -20.51
C MET A 258 12.12 -18.80 -19.02
N GLN A 259 13.27 -19.42 -18.77
CA GLN A 259 13.83 -19.62 -17.42
C GLN A 259 15.21 -18.95 -17.34
N GLY A 260 15.76 -18.82 -16.10
CA GLY A 260 17.12 -18.30 -15.87
C GLY A 260 17.28 -16.83 -16.27
N LEU A 261 16.21 -16.04 -16.21
CA LEU A 261 16.20 -14.64 -16.65
C LEU A 261 17.02 -13.76 -15.71
N SER A 262 17.92 -12.97 -16.27
CA SER A 262 18.77 -12.02 -15.53
C SER A 262 17.95 -10.93 -14.84
N GLN A 263 18.35 -10.56 -13.61
CA GLN A 263 17.81 -9.42 -12.86
C GLN A 263 18.65 -8.14 -13.03
N ALA A 264 19.63 -8.14 -13.94
CA ALA A 264 20.52 -7.01 -14.14
C ALA A 264 19.75 -5.78 -14.64
N THR A 265 19.93 -4.66 -13.93
CA THR A 265 19.38 -3.34 -14.28
C THR A 265 20.36 -2.47 -15.06
N SER A 266 21.53 -3.02 -15.46
CA SER A 266 22.57 -2.36 -16.25
C SER A 266 22.38 -2.59 -17.75
N ALA A 267 22.90 -1.68 -18.58
CA ALA A 267 22.97 -1.85 -20.02
C ALA A 267 23.92 -3.02 -20.40
N PRO A 268 23.73 -3.71 -21.57
CA PRO A 268 22.70 -3.46 -22.59
C PRO A 268 21.34 -4.14 -22.31
N TRP A 269 21.33 -5.20 -21.49
CA TRP A 269 20.15 -6.04 -21.24
C TRP A 269 18.93 -5.27 -20.69
N TYR A 270 19.21 -4.25 -19.87
CA TYR A 270 18.14 -3.37 -19.37
C TYR A 270 17.36 -2.70 -20.51
N TRP A 271 18.06 -2.17 -21.52
CA TRP A 271 17.41 -1.45 -22.63
C TRP A 271 16.55 -2.36 -23.49
N LEU A 272 16.98 -3.61 -23.71
CA LEU A 272 16.17 -4.62 -24.40
C LEU A 272 14.88 -4.90 -23.64
N LYS A 273 14.95 -5.09 -22.31
CA LYS A 273 13.78 -5.30 -21.48
C LYS A 273 12.87 -4.07 -21.41
N ALA A 274 13.43 -2.89 -21.27
CA ALA A 274 12.67 -1.65 -21.30
C ALA A 274 11.92 -1.44 -22.63
N GLY A 275 12.56 -1.78 -23.77
CA GLY A 275 11.92 -1.78 -25.08
C GLY A 275 10.78 -2.78 -25.18
N LEU A 276 10.96 -4.01 -24.66
CA LEU A 276 9.90 -5.02 -24.59
C LEU A 276 8.71 -4.52 -23.77
N VAL A 277 8.95 -3.92 -22.60
CA VAL A 277 7.87 -3.36 -21.75
C VAL A 277 7.12 -2.26 -22.49
N ALA A 278 7.83 -1.36 -23.18
CA ALA A 278 7.20 -0.30 -23.96
C ALA A 278 6.33 -0.87 -25.08
N GLY A 279 6.85 -1.82 -25.86
CA GLY A 279 6.10 -2.52 -26.91
C GLY A 279 4.87 -3.25 -26.35
N TYR A 280 5.03 -4.00 -25.27
CA TYR A 280 3.93 -4.72 -24.64
C TYR A 280 2.81 -3.78 -24.16
N LYS A 281 3.17 -2.64 -23.56
CA LYS A 281 2.20 -1.63 -23.12
C LYS A 281 1.47 -0.96 -24.30
N LEU A 282 2.14 -0.75 -25.42
CA LEU A 282 1.53 -0.19 -26.62
C LEU A 282 0.46 -1.11 -27.23
N THR A 283 0.60 -2.43 -27.11
CA THR A 283 -0.42 -3.39 -27.58
C THR A 283 -1.70 -3.37 -26.77
N GLY A 284 -1.71 -2.75 -25.59
CA GLY A 284 -2.84 -2.74 -24.66
C GLY A 284 -3.10 -4.08 -23.96
N LEU A 285 -2.28 -5.11 -24.20
CA LEU A 285 -2.44 -6.44 -23.59
C LEU A 285 -2.40 -6.41 -22.06
N HIS A 286 -1.65 -5.48 -21.47
CA HIS A 286 -1.60 -5.27 -20.02
C HIS A 286 -2.95 -4.87 -19.42
N LYS A 287 -3.88 -4.31 -20.20
CA LYS A 287 -5.22 -3.90 -19.73
C LYS A 287 -6.20 -5.08 -19.60
N ARG A 288 -5.89 -6.24 -20.19
CA ARG A 288 -6.74 -7.43 -20.13
C ARG A 288 -6.81 -8.05 -18.73
N ALA A 289 -5.86 -7.71 -17.86
CA ALA A 289 -5.83 -8.13 -16.47
C ALA A 289 -6.57 -7.18 -15.50
N ALA A 290 -7.25 -6.15 -16.02
CA ALA A 290 -8.03 -5.24 -15.18
C ALA A 290 -9.15 -6.04 -14.48
N ARG A 291 -9.12 -6.03 -13.13
CA ARG A 291 -10.14 -6.71 -12.32
C ARG A 291 -11.45 -5.95 -12.38
N VAL A 292 -12.54 -6.67 -12.54
CA VAL A 292 -13.87 -6.21 -12.19
C VAL A 292 -13.97 -6.29 -10.66
N HIS A 293 -14.30 -5.19 -10.00
CA HIS A 293 -14.55 -5.15 -8.57
C HIS A 293 -15.94 -5.74 -8.30
N GLU A 294 -15.98 -6.95 -7.77
CA GLU A 294 -17.22 -7.54 -7.26
C GLU A 294 -17.29 -7.28 -5.75
N ALA A 295 -18.24 -6.44 -5.34
CA ALA A 295 -18.49 -6.19 -3.93
C ALA A 295 -19.20 -7.39 -3.32
N GLY A 296 -18.58 -8.06 -2.36
CA GLY A 296 -19.17 -9.16 -1.60
C GLY A 296 -19.93 -8.70 -0.36
N PHE A 297 -19.81 -7.43 0.03
CA PHE A 297 -20.51 -6.84 1.17
C PHE A 297 -20.67 -5.33 1.01
N VAL A 298 -21.59 -4.76 1.78
CA VAL A 298 -21.75 -3.30 1.94
C VAL A 298 -21.49 -2.91 3.40
N VAL A 299 -20.82 -1.78 3.61
CA VAL A 299 -20.59 -1.22 4.95
C VAL A 299 -21.93 -0.92 5.62
N ASP A 300 -22.08 -1.36 6.87
CA ASP A 300 -23.29 -1.17 7.67
C ASP A 300 -22.87 -0.99 9.16
N PRO A 301 -22.96 0.24 9.71
CA PRO A 301 -22.60 0.51 11.10
C PRO A 301 -23.50 -0.16 12.13
N GLY A 302 -24.70 -0.62 11.74
CA GLY A 302 -25.62 -1.36 12.58
C GLY A 302 -25.39 -2.87 12.62
N ALA A 303 -24.57 -3.39 11.70
CA ALA A 303 -24.30 -4.82 11.61
C ALA A 303 -23.09 -5.25 12.44
N PRO A 304 -23.09 -6.49 12.99
CA PRO A 304 -21.89 -7.08 13.58
C PRO A 304 -20.72 -7.09 12.58
N GLY A 305 -19.57 -6.58 12.97
CA GLY A 305 -18.41 -6.48 12.08
C GLY A 305 -18.39 -5.24 11.20
N GLY A 306 -19.41 -4.36 11.24
CA GLY A 306 -19.45 -3.11 10.49
C GLY A 306 -19.84 -3.26 9.02
N PHE A 307 -20.34 -4.42 8.61
CA PHE A 307 -20.77 -4.70 7.25
C PHE A 307 -21.85 -5.76 7.19
N ARG A 308 -22.59 -5.77 6.08
CA ARG A 308 -23.60 -6.77 5.74
C ARG A 308 -23.26 -7.40 4.40
N ASP A 309 -23.34 -8.73 4.33
CA ASP A 309 -23.07 -9.48 3.11
C ASP A 309 -24.11 -9.15 2.03
N LEU A 310 -23.63 -8.99 0.81
CA LEU A 310 -24.49 -8.95 -0.37
C LEU A 310 -24.80 -10.39 -0.77
N ALA A 311 -26.06 -10.64 -1.11
CA ALA A 311 -26.43 -11.92 -1.68
C ALA A 311 -25.61 -12.15 -2.96
N PRO A 312 -25.09 -13.38 -3.22
CA PRO A 312 -24.44 -13.66 -4.48
C PRO A 312 -25.43 -13.30 -5.61
N GLU A 313 -24.95 -12.56 -6.61
CA GLU A 313 -25.77 -12.30 -7.79
C GLU A 313 -26.15 -13.65 -8.39
N GLY A 314 -27.45 -13.99 -8.36
CA GLY A 314 -27.95 -15.20 -8.97
C GLY A 314 -27.63 -15.20 -10.47
N PRO A 315 -27.53 -16.38 -11.13
CA PRO A 315 -27.15 -16.49 -12.53
C PRO A 315 -28.14 -15.90 -13.53
N ASP A 316 -29.19 -15.20 -13.07
CA ASP A 316 -30.26 -14.65 -13.92
C ASP A 316 -30.39 -13.14 -13.73
N ARG A 317 -29.71 -12.37 -14.58
CA ARG A 317 -30.25 -11.13 -15.14
C ARG A 317 -30.21 -11.21 -16.66
N PRO A 318 -31.36 -10.97 -17.31
CA PRO A 318 -31.53 -11.13 -18.74
C PRO A 318 -30.73 -10.15 -19.59
#